data_c59a6fa23634a1ea7e27084d397b3b0d
#
_entry.id   c59a6fa23634a1ea7e27084d397b3b0d
#
_cell.length_a   1.000
_cell.length_b   1.000
_cell.length_c   1.000
_cell.angle_alpha   90.00
_cell.angle_beta   90.00
_cell.angle_gamma   90.00
#
_symmetry.space_group_name_H-M   'P 1'
#
loop_
_entity.id
_entity.type
_entity.pdbx_description
1 polymer ?
#
loop_
_entity_poly.entity_id
_entity_poly.type
_entity_poly.pdbx_seq_one_letter_code
_entity_poly.pdbx_strand_id
1 'polypeptide(L)'
;SVPKNKIFKTLNSSGTSGKKKSKIFLDSNNARNQQLVLSKILKTIIGNKRLPMLIIDKNPKNIYKSEISAKLAAINGFSIFGREHSYLLNEKGEIDYLNLNIFLEKYGNTNFLIFGFTSTVYENLFSKINLKNLKNNFSNGILIHGGGWKKMESIKVSNAEYKKKLFNKVKLKNIYNYYGLVEQTGSIFIECQYCNDLTTSIFSEVIIRDKYLNVATSGQKGFIQVMSLLPSSYPGHSILTEDIGEIINKNSCVCSKYSTRFKIHGRLPESEIRGCSNI
;
A
#
# COMPACT_ATOMS: atom_id res chain seq x y z
N SER A 1 -19.91 2.77 18.14
CA SER A 1 -19.95 1.59 17.25
C SER A 1 -21.17 1.65 16.35
N VAL A 2 -21.02 1.24 15.12
CA VAL A 2 -22.11 1.22 14.14
C VAL A 2 -23.14 0.16 14.53
N PRO A 3 -24.45 0.47 14.57
CA PRO A 3 -25.51 -0.52 14.72
C PRO A 3 -25.42 -1.60 13.64
N LYS A 4 -25.71 -2.86 13.99
CA LYS A 4 -25.57 -3.99 13.05
C LYS A 4 -26.29 -3.80 11.71
N ASN A 5 -27.46 -3.19 11.73
CA ASN A 5 -28.28 -2.90 10.55
C ASN A 5 -27.73 -1.76 9.66
N LYS A 6 -26.73 -1.00 10.13
CA LYS A 6 -26.05 0.07 9.38
C LYS A 6 -24.66 -0.33 8.90
N ILE A 7 -24.21 -1.56 9.18
CA ILE A 7 -22.93 -2.04 8.69
C ILE A 7 -23.03 -2.25 7.19
N PHE A 8 -22.31 -1.44 6.44
CA PHE A 8 -22.20 -1.54 4.98
C PHE A 8 -21.12 -2.54 4.58
N LYS A 9 -19.97 -2.57 5.30
CA LYS A 9 -18.82 -3.40 4.98
C LYS A 9 -18.04 -3.79 6.23
N THR A 10 -17.53 -5.01 6.28
CA THR A 10 -16.61 -5.48 7.31
C THR A 10 -15.23 -5.76 6.69
N LEU A 11 -14.19 -5.15 7.27
CA LEU A 11 -12.80 -5.40 6.88
C LEU A 11 -12.09 -6.14 8.01
N ASN A 12 -11.17 -7.03 7.65
CA ASN A 12 -10.34 -7.78 8.60
C ASN A 12 -8.88 -7.41 8.43
N SER A 13 -8.17 -7.13 9.53
CA SER A 13 -6.72 -6.98 9.50
C SER A 13 -6.02 -8.29 9.11
N SER A 14 -4.79 -8.19 8.63
CA SER A 14 -4.00 -9.39 8.28
C SER A 14 -3.71 -10.27 9.50
N GLY A 15 -3.75 -9.70 10.72
CA GLY A 15 -3.31 -10.35 11.95
C GLY A 15 -1.81 -10.70 11.90
N THR A 16 -1.09 -10.48 12.98
CA THR A 16 0.19 -11.16 13.19
C THR A 16 -0.10 -12.56 13.76
N SER A 17 0.74 -13.54 13.45
CA SER A 17 0.58 -14.95 13.87
C SER A 17 0.24 -15.03 15.36
N GLY A 18 -0.93 -15.61 15.68
CA GLY A 18 -1.40 -15.82 17.05
C GLY A 18 -2.28 -14.74 17.68
N LYS A 19 -2.43 -13.55 17.08
CA LYS A 19 -3.33 -12.50 17.59
C LYS A 19 -4.70 -12.53 16.88
N LYS A 20 -5.77 -12.17 17.60
CA LYS A 20 -7.10 -12.01 17.01
C LYS A 20 -7.05 -10.91 15.92
N LYS A 21 -7.60 -11.21 14.75
CA LYS A 21 -7.75 -10.22 13.68
C LYS A 21 -8.68 -9.08 14.12
N SER A 22 -8.26 -7.84 13.88
CA SER A 22 -9.15 -6.69 14.07
C SER A 22 -10.28 -6.75 13.05
N LYS A 23 -11.51 -6.52 13.49
CA LYS A 23 -12.69 -6.34 12.63
C LYS A 23 -13.08 -4.88 12.63
N ILE A 24 -13.14 -4.28 11.45
CA ILE A 24 -13.50 -2.88 11.23
C ILE A 24 -14.85 -2.84 10.54
N PHE A 25 -15.83 -2.21 11.20
CA PHE A 25 -17.19 -2.08 10.71
C PHE A 25 -17.38 -0.70 10.10
N LEU A 26 -17.65 -0.64 8.82
CA LEU A 26 -17.88 0.60 8.08
C LEU A 26 -19.35 0.78 7.80
N ASP A 27 -19.88 1.98 8.04
CA ASP A 27 -21.11 2.45 7.43
C ASP A 27 -20.86 2.98 6.01
N SER A 28 -21.92 3.27 5.27
CA SER A 28 -21.85 3.74 3.88
C SER A 28 -21.14 5.09 3.76
N ASN A 29 -21.34 6.01 4.72
CA ASN A 29 -20.74 7.34 4.70
C ASN A 29 -19.22 7.24 4.90
N ASN A 30 -18.76 6.46 5.89
CA ASN A 30 -17.34 6.26 6.12
C ASN A 30 -16.67 5.58 4.91
N ALA A 31 -17.29 4.54 4.35
CA ALA A 31 -16.79 3.88 3.16
C ALA A 31 -16.65 4.84 1.96
N ARG A 32 -17.64 5.70 1.74
CA ARG A 32 -17.61 6.75 0.71
C ARG A 32 -16.48 7.76 0.93
N ASN A 33 -16.35 8.27 2.17
CA ASN A 33 -15.29 9.23 2.51
C ASN A 33 -13.89 8.65 2.30
N GLN A 34 -13.69 7.39 2.67
CA GLN A 34 -12.44 6.68 2.42
C GLN A 34 -12.09 6.64 0.92
N GLN A 35 -13.05 6.35 0.05
CA GLN A 35 -12.85 6.34 -1.39
C GLN A 35 -12.54 7.74 -1.95
N LEU A 36 -13.25 8.77 -1.48
CA LEU A 36 -13.02 10.15 -1.91
C LEU A 36 -11.61 10.63 -1.55
N VAL A 37 -11.17 10.35 -0.33
CA VAL A 37 -9.83 10.75 0.13
C VAL A 37 -8.74 9.99 -0.62
N LEU A 38 -8.88 8.67 -0.77
CA LEU A 38 -7.96 7.88 -1.56
C LEU A 38 -7.85 8.40 -2.99
N SER A 39 -8.98 8.80 -3.59
CA SER A 39 -9.01 9.44 -4.91
C SER A 39 -8.20 10.73 -4.94
N LYS A 40 -8.37 11.61 -3.94
CA LYS A 40 -7.62 12.88 -3.86
C LYS A 40 -6.10 12.65 -3.74
N ILE A 41 -5.70 11.67 -2.93
CA ILE A 41 -4.28 11.32 -2.77
C ILE A 41 -3.70 10.79 -4.09
N LEU A 42 -4.38 9.85 -4.75
CA LEU A 42 -3.85 9.21 -5.95
C LEU A 42 -3.88 10.09 -7.20
N LYS A 43 -4.78 11.07 -7.29
CA LYS A 43 -4.82 12.01 -8.42
C LYS A 43 -3.51 12.75 -8.66
N THR A 44 -2.70 12.95 -7.64
CA THR A 44 -1.38 13.58 -7.77
C THR A 44 -0.38 12.74 -8.55
N ILE A 45 -0.62 11.43 -8.66
CA ILE A 45 0.26 10.46 -9.33
C ILE A 45 -0.31 10.00 -10.67
N ILE A 46 -1.59 9.62 -10.70
CA ILE A 46 -2.20 9.01 -11.89
C ILE A 46 -3.04 10.00 -12.70
N GLY A 47 -3.20 11.24 -12.22
CA GLY A 47 -4.05 12.24 -12.85
C GLY A 47 -5.55 12.00 -12.62
N ASN A 48 -6.38 12.65 -13.44
CA ASN A 48 -7.84 12.66 -13.26
C ASN A 48 -8.57 11.55 -14.01
N LYS A 49 -7.88 10.76 -14.84
CA LYS A 49 -8.49 9.72 -15.68
C LYS A 49 -8.20 8.33 -15.11
N ARG A 50 -9.18 7.45 -15.21
CA ARG A 50 -8.97 6.01 -14.94
C ARG A 50 -8.05 5.43 -16.01
N LEU A 51 -7.00 4.75 -15.61
CA LEU A 51 -6.02 4.13 -16.50
C LEU A 51 -6.35 2.64 -16.71
N PRO A 52 -5.98 2.04 -17.87
CA PRO A 52 -5.94 0.57 -17.98
C PRO A 52 -5.12 0.02 -16.81
N MET A 53 -5.56 -1.09 -16.20
CA MET A 53 -4.94 -1.55 -14.95
C MET A 53 -4.50 -3.00 -15.00
N LEU A 54 -3.21 -3.22 -14.70
CA LEU A 54 -2.64 -4.54 -14.47
C LEU A 54 -2.47 -4.78 -12.97
N ILE A 55 -3.09 -5.82 -12.45
CA ILE A 55 -3.01 -6.23 -11.05
C ILE A 55 -2.04 -7.41 -10.95
N ILE A 56 -0.99 -7.26 -10.11
CA ILE A 56 0.03 -8.29 -9.91
C ILE A 56 -0.47 -9.29 -8.87
N ASP A 57 -1.49 -10.03 -9.24
CA ASP A 57 -2.13 -11.07 -8.43
C ASP A 57 -2.99 -11.99 -9.31
N LYS A 58 -3.62 -12.99 -8.69
CA LYS A 58 -4.69 -13.79 -9.29
C LYS A 58 -6.00 -13.01 -9.35
N ASN A 59 -6.81 -13.28 -10.36
CA ASN A 59 -8.17 -12.75 -10.40
C ASN A 59 -8.97 -13.35 -9.22
N PRO A 60 -9.53 -12.53 -8.34
CA PRO A 60 -10.34 -13.00 -7.21
C PRO A 60 -11.75 -13.41 -7.69
N LYS A 61 -11.87 -14.36 -8.63
CA LYS A 61 -13.16 -14.86 -9.12
C LYS A 61 -14.02 -15.31 -7.93
N ASN A 62 -15.28 -14.83 -7.89
CA ASN A 62 -16.34 -15.32 -7.00
C ASN A 62 -16.13 -15.19 -5.49
N ILE A 63 -15.47 -14.15 -5.00
CA ILE A 63 -15.40 -13.91 -3.56
C ILE A 63 -16.60 -13.05 -3.12
N TYR A 64 -17.79 -13.62 -3.13
CA TYR A 64 -18.93 -13.17 -2.31
C TYR A 64 -18.67 -13.60 -0.84
N LYS A 65 -17.68 -13.02 -0.20
CA LYS A 65 -17.44 -13.24 1.23
C LYS A 65 -17.96 -12.04 1.99
N SER A 66 -18.74 -12.30 3.02
CA SER A 66 -19.21 -11.29 3.98
C SER A 66 -18.04 -10.56 4.69
N GLU A 67 -16.88 -11.20 4.73
CA GLU A 67 -15.65 -10.63 5.31
C GLU A 67 -14.53 -10.52 4.27
N ILE A 68 -14.01 -9.29 4.08
CA ILE A 68 -12.97 -8.99 3.10
C ILE A 68 -11.62 -8.95 3.81
N SER A 69 -10.65 -9.72 3.30
CA SER A 69 -9.27 -9.68 3.79
C SER A 69 -8.60 -8.33 3.48
N ALA A 70 -7.58 -7.94 4.27
CA ALA A 70 -6.80 -6.73 4.02
C ALA A 70 -6.23 -6.67 2.60
N LYS A 71 -5.79 -7.82 2.07
CA LYS A 71 -5.29 -7.95 0.70
C LYS A 71 -6.38 -7.60 -0.33
N LEU A 72 -7.54 -8.20 -0.20
CA LEU A 72 -8.65 -7.97 -1.13
C LEU A 72 -9.22 -6.55 -0.97
N ALA A 73 -9.23 -6.01 0.25
CA ALA A 73 -9.64 -4.64 0.50
C ALA A 73 -8.74 -3.64 -0.24
N ALA A 74 -7.42 -3.87 -0.23
CA ALA A 74 -6.47 -3.04 -0.95
C ALA A 74 -6.67 -3.16 -2.48
N ILE A 75 -6.75 -4.37 -3.03
CA ILE A 75 -7.01 -4.58 -4.47
C ILE A 75 -8.29 -3.86 -4.88
N ASN A 76 -9.39 -4.05 -4.17
CA ASN A 76 -10.67 -3.40 -4.45
C ASN A 76 -10.60 -1.87 -4.33
N GLY A 77 -9.87 -1.37 -3.32
CA GLY A 77 -9.66 0.06 -3.11
C GLY A 77 -8.92 0.73 -4.26
N PHE A 78 -7.88 0.09 -4.78
CA PHE A 78 -7.11 0.62 -5.91
C PHE A 78 -7.77 0.36 -7.27
N SER A 79 -8.57 -0.70 -7.42
CA SER A 79 -9.27 -1.03 -8.67
C SER A 79 -10.21 0.07 -9.16
N ILE A 80 -10.74 0.91 -8.27
CA ILE A 80 -11.61 2.03 -8.66
C ILE A 80 -10.90 3.08 -9.55
N PHE A 81 -9.57 3.13 -9.52
CA PHE A 81 -8.74 4.01 -10.35
C PHE A 81 -8.34 3.38 -11.68
N GLY A 82 -8.60 2.10 -11.81
CA GLY A 82 -8.38 1.35 -13.03
C GLY A 82 -9.63 1.23 -13.90
N ARG A 83 -9.41 0.93 -15.15
CA ARG A 83 -10.38 0.41 -16.11
C ARG A 83 -9.76 -0.78 -16.84
N GLU A 84 -10.57 -1.62 -17.45
CA GLU A 84 -10.09 -2.78 -18.23
C GLU A 84 -9.03 -3.59 -17.46
N HIS A 85 -9.45 -4.05 -16.26
CA HIS A 85 -8.57 -4.75 -15.34
C HIS A 85 -8.06 -6.06 -15.95
N SER A 86 -6.76 -6.24 -15.88
CA SER A 86 -6.06 -7.48 -16.20
C SER A 86 -5.31 -7.98 -14.97
N TYR A 87 -5.16 -9.28 -14.84
CA TYR A 87 -4.44 -9.92 -13.74
C TYR A 87 -3.23 -10.65 -14.29
N LEU A 88 -2.08 -10.47 -13.62
CA LEU A 88 -0.81 -11.06 -14.08
C LEU A 88 -0.79 -12.58 -13.91
N LEU A 89 -1.43 -13.11 -12.86
CA LEU A 89 -1.30 -14.51 -12.50
C LEU A 89 -2.56 -15.30 -12.88
N ASN A 90 -2.34 -16.49 -13.44
CA ASN A 90 -3.40 -17.48 -13.68
C ASN A 90 -3.86 -18.12 -12.34
N GLU A 91 -4.80 -19.05 -12.40
CA GLU A 91 -5.35 -19.74 -11.22
C GLU A 91 -4.31 -20.57 -10.47
N LYS A 92 -3.26 -21.08 -11.16
CA LYS A 92 -2.14 -21.80 -10.55
C LYS A 92 -1.13 -20.87 -9.87
N GLY A 93 -1.19 -19.54 -10.11
CA GLY A 93 -0.26 -18.56 -9.58
C GLY A 93 1.00 -18.36 -10.42
N GLU A 94 0.95 -18.79 -11.67
CA GLU A 94 1.99 -18.61 -12.67
C GLU A 94 1.70 -17.36 -13.51
N ILE A 95 2.72 -16.76 -14.13
CA ILE A 95 2.53 -15.61 -15.01
C ILE A 95 1.74 -16.04 -16.27
N ASP A 96 0.59 -15.41 -16.47
CA ASP A 96 -0.22 -15.56 -17.66
C ASP A 96 0.32 -14.66 -18.79
N TYR A 97 1.29 -15.19 -19.52
CA TYR A 97 1.93 -14.45 -20.62
C TYR A 97 0.98 -14.13 -21.78
N LEU A 98 -0.03 -14.95 -22.01
CA LEU A 98 -1.03 -14.66 -23.05
C LEU A 98 -1.80 -13.39 -22.70
N ASN A 99 -2.41 -13.36 -21.52
CA ASN A 99 -3.17 -12.21 -21.03
C ASN A 99 -2.28 -10.97 -20.88
N LEU A 100 -1.05 -11.14 -20.35
CA LEU A 100 -0.08 -10.05 -20.20
C LEU A 100 0.28 -9.42 -21.56
N ASN A 101 0.56 -10.22 -22.58
CA ASN A 101 0.90 -9.71 -23.91
C ASN A 101 -0.28 -8.99 -24.57
N ILE A 102 -1.50 -9.52 -24.46
CA ILE A 102 -2.73 -8.83 -24.94
C ILE A 102 -2.84 -7.46 -24.26
N PHE A 103 -2.63 -7.41 -22.95
CA PHE A 103 -2.67 -6.14 -22.20
C PHE A 103 -1.59 -5.17 -22.66
N LEU A 104 -0.32 -5.61 -22.77
CA LEU A 104 0.80 -4.77 -23.16
C LEU A 104 0.75 -4.35 -24.63
N GLU A 105 0.27 -5.17 -25.54
CA GLU A 105 0.03 -4.79 -26.94
C GLU A 105 -0.99 -3.65 -27.04
N LYS A 106 -2.09 -3.77 -26.28
CA LYS A 106 -3.17 -2.78 -26.30
C LYS A 106 -2.81 -1.47 -25.59
N TYR A 107 -2.06 -1.53 -24.46
CA TYR A 107 -1.86 -0.39 -23.57
C TYR A 107 -0.41 0.00 -23.31
N GLY A 108 0.56 -0.82 -23.69
CA GLY A 108 1.98 -0.60 -23.39
C GLY A 108 2.57 0.71 -23.92
N ASN A 109 1.97 1.30 -24.97
CA ASN A 109 2.37 2.57 -25.55
C ASN A 109 1.69 3.79 -24.89
N THR A 110 0.84 3.61 -23.91
CA THR A 110 0.14 4.66 -23.16
C THR A 110 0.36 4.45 -21.66
N ASN A 111 0.05 5.45 -20.85
CA ASN A 111 0.11 5.27 -19.41
C ASN A 111 -0.93 4.24 -18.94
N PHE A 112 -0.48 3.29 -18.13
CA PHE A 112 -1.32 2.30 -17.47
C PHE A 112 -0.92 2.14 -15.99
N LEU A 113 -1.89 1.78 -15.17
CA LEU A 113 -1.68 1.58 -13.73
C LEU A 113 -1.27 0.14 -13.46
N ILE A 114 -0.30 -0.05 -12.59
CA ILE A 114 0.10 -1.36 -12.06
C ILE A 114 -0.12 -1.31 -10.55
N PHE A 115 -0.80 -2.30 -10.01
CA PHE A 115 -0.97 -2.44 -8.57
C PHE A 115 -0.54 -3.82 -8.09
N GLY A 116 0.17 -3.88 -6.96
CA GLY A 116 0.54 -5.14 -6.34
C GLY A 116 1.19 -4.96 -4.96
N PHE A 117 1.37 -6.07 -4.24
CA PHE A 117 2.11 -6.05 -2.98
C PHE A 117 3.61 -6.18 -3.24
N THR A 118 4.42 -5.50 -2.42
CA THR A 118 5.88 -5.40 -2.58
C THR A 118 6.54 -6.75 -2.87
N SER A 119 6.28 -7.77 -2.04
CA SER A 119 6.83 -9.12 -2.25
C SER A 119 6.31 -9.77 -3.54
N THR A 120 5.01 -9.66 -3.84
CA THR A 120 4.42 -10.28 -5.04
C THR A 120 4.93 -9.63 -6.32
N VAL A 121 5.08 -8.30 -6.33
CA VAL A 121 5.67 -7.55 -7.46
C VAL A 121 7.13 -7.98 -7.66
N TYR A 122 7.93 -8.01 -6.60
CA TYR A 122 9.33 -8.40 -6.68
C TYR A 122 9.48 -9.82 -7.20
N GLU A 123 8.72 -10.76 -6.65
CA GLU A 123 8.74 -12.15 -7.07
C GLU A 123 8.41 -12.32 -8.56
N ASN A 124 7.36 -11.65 -9.04
CA ASN A 124 6.87 -11.89 -10.39
C ASN A 124 7.51 -10.98 -11.44
N LEU A 125 7.67 -9.67 -11.20
CA LEU A 125 8.24 -8.75 -12.19
C LEU A 125 9.77 -8.65 -12.16
N PHE A 126 10.42 -9.13 -11.10
CA PHE A 126 11.89 -9.18 -11.06
C PHE A 126 12.42 -10.62 -11.17
N SER A 127 11.97 -11.52 -10.28
CA SER A 127 12.57 -12.87 -10.20
C SER A 127 12.05 -13.82 -11.27
N LYS A 128 10.72 -13.90 -11.48
CA LYS A 128 10.10 -14.93 -12.32
C LYS A 128 9.90 -14.53 -13.78
N ILE A 129 9.73 -13.24 -14.08
CA ILE A 129 9.37 -12.82 -15.44
C ILE A 129 10.44 -13.19 -16.45
N ASN A 130 10.04 -13.85 -17.54
CA ASN A 130 10.89 -14.12 -18.69
C ASN A 130 10.64 -13.09 -19.79
N LEU A 131 11.62 -12.20 -20.00
CA LEU A 131 11.49 -11.10 -20.97
C LEU A 131 11.38 -11.57 -22.42
N LYS A 132 11.87 -12.76 -22.75
CA LYS A 132 11.76 -13.35 -24.09
C LYS A 132 10.29 -13.64 -24.47
N ASN A 133 9.43 -13.79 -23.48
CA ASN A 133 8.00 -14.06 -23.66
C ASN A 133 7.15 -12.77 -23.77
N LEU A 134 7.79 -11.59 -23.69
CA LEU A 134 7.09 -10.32 -23.77
C LEU A 134 7.22 -9.69 -25.15
N LYS A 135 6.09 -9.20 -25.66
CA LYS A 135 6.02 -8.45 -26.94
C LYS A 135 6.21 -6.94 -26.76
N ASN A 136 6.08 -6.44 -25.54
CA ASN A 136 6.26 -5.03 -25.20
C ASN A 136 6.80 -4.91 -23.76
N ASN A 137 7.12 -3.70 -23.30
CA ASN A 137 7.72 -3.45 -22.00
C ASN A 137 6.80 -2.64 -21.07
N PHE A 138 7.26 -2.37 -19.85
CA PHE A 138 6.50 -1.67 -18.81
C PHE A 138 6.86 -0.18 -18.69
N SER A 139 7.55 0.42 -19.67
CA SER A 139 8.11 1.79 -19.55
C SER A 139 7.06 2.87 -19.25
N ASN A 140 5.83 2.71 -19.74
CA ASN A 140 4.71 3.61 -19.51
C ASN A 140 3.84 3.21 -18.30
N GLY A 141 4.23 2.16 -17.58
CA GLY A 141 3.55 1.72 -16.37
C GLY A 141 3.79 2.67 -15.20
N ILE A 142 2.74 2.85 -14.38
CA ILE A 142 2.80 3.55 -13.09
C ILE A 142 2.51 2.50 -12.03
N LEU A 143 3.54 2.05 -11.31
CA LEU A 143 3.41 1.06 -10.25
C LEU A 143 3.12 1.74 -8.92
N ILE A 144 2.03 1.33 -8.29
CA ILE A 144 1.76 1.58 -6.88
C ILE A 144 1.85 0.25 -6.14
N HIS A 145 2.77 0.16 -5.17
CA HIS A 145 2.95 -1.04 -4.38
C HIS A 145 3.06 -0.74 -2.89
N GLY A 146 2.74 -1.72 -2.06
CA GLY A 146 2.84 -1.57 -0.61
C GLY A 146 2.85 -2.91 0.10
N GLY A 147 2.87 -2.88 1.44
CA GLY A 147 3.00 -4.06 2.28
C GLY A 147 4.44 -4.56 2.41
N GLY A 148 4.66 -5.47 3.36
CA GLY A 148 5.98 -5.98 3.70
C GLY A 148 6.47 -7.10 2.78
N TRP A 149 7.72 -7.51 3.03
CA TRP A 149 8.40 -8.58 2.29
C TRP A 149 7.91 -9.99 2.68
N LYS A 150 7.27 -10.16 3.84
CA LYS A 150 6.69 -11.44 4.32
C LYS A 150 7.73 -12.58 4.28
N LYS A 151 7.43 -13.65 3.55
CA LYS A 151 8.34 -14.80 3.40
C LYS A 151 9.65 -14.47 2.67
N MET A 152 9.75 -13.29 2.05
CA MET A 152 10.94 -12.83 1.32
C MET A 152 11.78 -11.85 2.15
N GLU A 153 11.60 -11.77 3.48
CA GLU A 153 12.35 -10.84 4.35
C GLU A 153 13.88 -11.08 4.27
N SER A 154 14.32 -12.34 4.10
CA SER A 154 15.75 -12.69 3.94
C SER A 154 16.42 -12.12 2.70
N ILE A 155 15.65 -11.77 1.68
CA ILE A 155 16.14 -11.18 0.41
C ILE A 155 15.67 -9.75 0.24
N LYS A 156 15.20 -9.13 1.32
CA LYS A 156 14.75 -7.74 1.34
C LYS A 156 15.86 -6.81 0.88
N VAL A 157 15.50 -5.89 0.01
CA VAL A 157 16.39 -4.84 -0.47
C VAL A 157 15.87 -3.47 -0.08
N SER A 158 16.73 -2.46 -0.13
CA SER A 158 16.31 -1.08 0.06
C SER A 158 15.32 -0.64 -1.03
N ASN A 159 14.52 0.37 -0.74
CA ASN A 159 13.56 0.92 -1.71
C ASN A 159 14.25 1.41 -3.00
N ALA A 160 15.39 2.07 -2.86
CA ALA A 160 16.18 2.51 -4.01
C ALA A 160 16.66 1.33 -4.88
N GLU A 161 17.14 0.27 -4.25
CA GLU A 161 17.55 -0.95 -4.96
C GLU A 161 16.37 -1.68 -5.59
N TYR A 162 15.23 -1.75 -4.93
CA TYR A 162 13.99 -2.30 -5.47
C TYR A 162 13.58 -1.60 -6.77
N LYS A 163 13.56 -0.26 -6.76
CA LYS A 163 13.27 0.55 -7.97
C LYS A 163 14.29 0.31 -9.07
N LYS A 164 15.59 0.31 -8.73
CA LYS A 164 16.68 0.05 -9.69
C LYS A 164 16.54 -1.32 -10.34
N LYS A 165 16.25 -2.36 -9.56
CA LYS A 165 16.06 -3.73 -10.07
C LYS A 165 14.88 -3.83 -11.03
N LEU A 166 13.72 -3.25 -10.68
CA LEU A 166 12.55 -3.23 -11.58
C LEU A 166 12.79 -2.40 -12.83
N PHE A 167 13.47 -1.25 -12.73
CA PHE A 167 13.87 -0.47 -13.89
C PHE A 167 14.78 -1.26 -14.83
N ASN A 168 15.81 -1.88 -14.30
CA ASN A 168 16.75 -2.66 -15.11
C ASN A 168 16.08 -3.86 -15.78
N LYS A 169 15.20 -4.55 -15.07
CA LYS A 169 14.53 -5.77 -15.55
C LYS A 169 13.42 -5.47 -16.54
N VAL A 170 12.43 -4.67 -16.18
CA VAL A 170 11.20 -4.48 -16.97
C VAL A 170 11.02 -3.04 -17.49
N LYS A 171 12.01 -2.17 -17.33
CA LYS A 171 12.03 -0.76 -17.77
C LYS A 171 10.99 0.13 -17.08
N LEU A 172 10.48 -0.29 -15.92
CA LEU A 172 9.50 0.46 -15.15
C LEU A 172 10.17 1.64 -14.44
N LYS A 173 9.72 2.86 -14.72
CA LYS A 173 10.30 4.13 -14.21
C LYS A 173 9.49 4.71 -13.05
N ASN A 174 8.17 4.70 -13.17
CA ASN A 174 7.27 5.33 -12.23
C ASN A 174 6.85 4.32 -11.17
N ILE A 175 7.56 4.29 -10.03
CA ILE A 175 7.36 3.32 -8.96
C ILE A 175 7.13 4.08 -7.66
N TYR A 176 5.98 3.85 -7.01
CA TYR A 176 5.57 4.49 -5.77
C TYR A 176 5.25 3.43 -4.72
N ASN A 177 5.96 3.50 -3.60
CA ASN A 177 5.59 2.73 -2.42
C ASN A 177 4.47 3.46 -1.66
N TYR A 178 3.56 2.71 -1.03
CA TYR A 178 2.62 3.27 -0.07
C TYR A 178 2.63 2.48 1.24
N TYR A 179 2.34 3.19 2.31
CA TYR A 179 2.05 2.63 3.62
C TYR A 179 0.59 2.88 3.96
N GLY A 180 -0.08 1.87 4.47
CA GLY A 180 -1.47 1.97 4.87
C GLY A 180 -1.89 0.79 5.72
N LEU A 181 -2.87 1.04 6.57
CA LEU A 181 -3.46 0.08 7.50
C LEU A 181 -4.91 -0.15 7.15
N VAL A 182 -5.40 -1.37 7.33
CA VAL A 182 -6.83 -1.67 7.15
C VAL A 182 -7.67 -0.93 8.18
N GLU A 183 -7.11 -0.64 9.34
CA GLU A 183 -7.70 0.14 10.42
C GLU A 183 -7.87 1.63 10.07
N GLN A 184 -7.18 2.13 9.04
CA GLN A 184 -7.31 3.51 8.51
C GLN A 184 -7.42 3.51 6.99
N THR A 185 -8.25 2.63 6.43
CA THR A 185 -8.48 2.50 4.99
C THR A 185 -8.82 3.86 4.36
N GLY A 186 -8.24 4.13 3.18
CA GLY A 186 -8.43 5.40 2.46
C GLY A 186 -7.44 6.50 2.83
N SER A 187 -6.83 6.43 4.01
CA SER A 187 -5.78 7.33 4.48
C SER A 187 -4.42 6.68 4.31
N ILE A 188 -3.94 6.62 3.08
CA ILE A 188 -2.61 6.06 2.77
C ILE A 188 -1.53 7.14 2.79
N PHE A 189 -0.33 6.72 3.15
CA PHE A 189 0.90 7.51 3.05
C PHE A 189 1.64 7.06 1.81
N ILE A 190 1.77 7.94 0.81
CA ILE A 190 2.39 7.59 -0.45
C ILE A 190 3.75 8.25 -0.60
N GLU A 191 4.61 7.62 -1.32
CA GLU A 191 5.96 8.06 -1.58
C GLU A 191 5.97 9.30 -2.47
N CYS A 192 6.75 10.29 -2.07
CA CYS A 192 6.99 11.49 -2.86
C CYS A 192 7.87 11.15 -4.08
N GLN A 193 7.48 11.62 -5.25
CA GLN A 193 8.22 11.40 -6.50
C GLN A 193 9.62 12.05 -6.52
N TYR A 194 9.87 13.04 -5.68
CA TYR A 194 11.15 13.78 -5.66
C TYR A 194 12.14 13.25 -4.62
N CYS A 195 11.68 12.97 -3.41
CA CYS A 195 12.57 12.55 -2.32
C CYS A 195 12.48 11.07 -1.95
N ASN A 196 11.50 10.34 -2.49
CA ASN A 196 11.24 8.93 -2.20
C ASN A 196 10.94 8.61 -0.72
N ASP A 197 10.58 9.61 0.10
CA ASP A 197 10.08 9.41 1.45
C ASP A 197 8.55 9.30 1.44
N LEU A 198 7.99 8.56 2.38
CA LEU A 198 6.54 8.53 2.61
C LEU A 198 6.10 9.90 3.12
N THR A 199 4.92 10.35 2.66
CA THR A 199 4.37 11.66 3.01
C THR A 199 2.96 11.53 3.55
N THR A 200 2.64 12.39 4.53
CA THR A 200 1.27 12.55 5.01
C THR A 200 0.43 13.33 4.01
N SER A 201 -0.89 13.21 4.13
CA SER A 201 -1.86 14.05 3.42
C SER A 201 -2.53 14.99 4.41
N ILE A 202 -3.34 15.93 3.91
CA ILE A 202 -4.16 16.81 4.78
C ILE A 202 -5.20 16.05 5.61
N PHE A 203 -5.39 14.76 5.38
CA PHE A 203 -6.36 13.89 6.05
C PHE A 203 -5.73 13.01 7.13
N SER A 204 -4.41 13.01 7.23
CA SER A 204 -3.67 12.10 8.09
C SER A 204 -2.36 12.71 8.57
N GLU A 205 -1.88 12.26 9.72
CA GLU A 205 -0.60 12.66 10.29
C GLU A 205 0.13 11.46 10.88
N VAL A 206 1.45 11.59 11.04
CA VAL A 206 2.32 10.60 11.67
C VAL A 206 3.09 11.24 12.82
N ILE A 207 3.07 10.57 13.96
CA ILE A 207 3.90 10.90 15.12
C ILE A 207 4.81 9.71 15.40
N ILE A 208 6.07 9.97 15.68
CA ILE A 208 6.97 8.92 16.17
C ILE A 208 7.00 9.00 17.69
N ARG A 209 6.84 7.84 18.36
CA ARG A 209 6.84 7.69 19.80
C ARG A 209 8.09 6.94 20.25
N ASP A 210 8.77 7.45 21.26
CA ASP A 210 9.87 6.73 21.91
C ASP A 210 9.36 5.54 22.74
N LYS A 211 10.25 4.81 23.39
CA LYS A 211 9.91 3.67 24.26
C LYS A 211 9.05 4.01 25.47
N TYR A 212 8.98 5.29 25.85
CA TYR A 212 8.15 5.81 26.94
C TYR A 212 6.87 6.46 26.42
N LEU A 213 6.59 6.35 25.11
CA LEU A 213 5.47 6.94 24.38
C LEU A 213 5.49 8.48 24.30
N ASN A 214 6.63 9.13 24.63
CA ASN A 214 6.79 10.54 24.36
C ASN A 214 6.98 10.78 22.86
N VAL A 215 6.72 12.02 22.42
CA VAL A 215 6.97 12.40 21.02
C VAL A 215 8.48 12.44 20.77
N ALA A 216 8.93 11.63 19.83
CA ALA A 216 10.33 11.60 19.42
C ALA A 216 10.71 12.83 18.59
N THR A 217 11.95 13.26 18.69
CA THR A 217 12.49 14.35 17.87
C THR A 217 12.73 13.89 16.43
N SER A 218 12.81 14.84 15.49
CA SER A 218 13.10 14.52 14.08
C SER A 218 14.44 13.76 13.96
N GLY A 219 14.45 12.67 13.18
CA GLY A 219 15.59 11.77 13.02
C GLY A 219 15.72 10.70 14.10
N GLN A 220 14.95 10.78 15.18
CA GLN A 220 14.92 9.74 16.21
C GLN A 220 13.97 8.62 15.77
N LYS A 221 14.42 7.37 15.90
CA LYS A 221 13.60 6.18 15.62
C LYS A 221 12.68 5.87 16.79
N GLY A 222 11.47 5.43 16.46
CA GLY A 222 10.48 5.02 17.46
C GLY A 222 9.27 4.37 16.80
N PHE A 223 8.24 4.12 17.61
CA PHE A 223 6.98 3.55 17.14
C PHE A 223 6.21 4.55 16.28
N ILE A 224 5.67 4.08 15.18
CA ILE A 224 4.82 4.90 14.32
C ILE A 224 3.42 4.95 14.93
N GLN A 225 2.96 6.15 15.28
CA GLN A 225 1.56 6.43 15.55
C GLN A 225 0.97 7.14 14.34
N VAL A 226 -0.08 6.55 13.77
CA VAL A 226 -0.81 7.13 12.64
C VAL A 226 -2.12 7.74 13.12
N MET A 227 -2.44 8.91 12.60
CA MET A 227 -3.68 9.62 12.87
C MET A 227 -4.42 9.88 11.57
N SER A 228 -5.76 9.77 11.60
CA SER A 228 -6.61 10.00 10.44
C SER A 228 -7.93 10.64 10.86
N LEU A 229 -8.43 11.56 10.03
CA LEU A 229 -9.73 12.19 10.18
C LEU A 229 -10.88 11.33 9.61
N LEU A 230 -10.57 10.22 8.91
CA LEU A 230 -11.55 9.44 8.17
C LEU A 230 -12.41 8.49 9.01
N PRO A 231 -11.87 7.78 10.03
CA PRO A 231 -12.67 6.87 10.83
C PRO A 231 -13.81 7.61 11.54
N SER A 232 -15.05 7.34 11.17
CA SER A 232 -16.26 7.92 11.80
C SER A 232 -17.20 6.85 12.33
N SER A 233 -17.12 5.63 11.81
CA SER A 233 -17.96 4.51 12.21
C SER A 233 -17.29 3.55 13.20
N TYR A 234 -16.00 3.73 13.48
CA TYR A 234 -15.20 2.91 14.41
C TYR A 234 -14.05 3.73 15.03
N PRO A 235 -13.46 3.29 16.16
CA PRO A 235 -12.40 4.02 16.85
C PRO A 235 -11.03 3.80 16.17
N GLY A 236 -10.81 4.42 15.01
CA GLY A 236 -9.60 4.29 14.21
C GLY A 236 -8.81 5.58 14.00
N HIS A 237 -9.15 6.66 14.74
CA HIS A 237 -8.56 7.98 14.51
C HIS A 237 -7.07 8.05 14.84
N SER A 238 -6.62 7.28 15.85
CA SER A 238 -5.25 7.26 16.32
C SER A 238 -4.85 5.83 16.64
N ILE A 239 -3.80 5.34 15.99
CA ILE A 239 -3.33 3.95 16.12
C ILE A 239 -1.84 3.97 16.33
N LEU A 240 -1.39 3.43 17.48
CA LEU A 240 0.01 3.10 17.70
C LEU A 240 0.28 1.74 17.05
N THR A 241 1.23 1.72 16.12
CA THR A 241 1.57 0.52 15.36
C THR A 241 2.75 -0.22 15.97
N GLU A 242 3.02 -1.42 15.49
CA GLU A 242 4.23 -2.20 15.79
C GLU A 242 5.37 -1.86 14.82
N ASP A 243 5.17 -0.92 13.90
CA ASP A 243 6.17 -0.52 12.91
C ASP A 243 7.07 0.59 13.50
N ILE A 244 8.38 0.50 13.22
CA ILE A 244 9.38 1.47 13.62
C ILE A 244 9.66 2.43 12.46
N GLY A 245 9.69 3.72 12.76
CA GLY A 245 9.99 4.75 11.77
C GLY A 245 10.69 5.96 12.38
N GLU A 246 10.91 6.96 11.54
CA GLU A 246 11.47 8.25 11.91
C GLU A 246 10.88 9.38 11.08
N ILE A 247 10.72 10.56 11.65
CA ILE A 247 10.39 11.79 10.92
C ILE A 247 11.64 12.32 10.25
N ILE A 248 11.53 12.63 8.96
CA ILE A 248 12.62 13.21 8.17
C ILE A 248 12.52 14.74 8.23
N ASN A 249 13.64 15.42 8.46
CA ASN A 249 13.68 16.86 8.62
C ASN A 249 13.12 17.59 7.38
N LYS A 250 12.31 18.63 7.61
CA LYS A 250 11.41 19.26 6.61
C LYS A 250 12.10 20.01 5.46
N ASN A 251 13.37 20.39 5.57
CA ASN A 251 13.94 21.46 4.75
C ASN A 251 14.55 21.06 3.39
N SER A 252 14.32 19.83 2.89
CA SER A 252 15.06 19.31 1.74
C SER A 252 14.22 18.89 0.53
N CYS A 253 12.89 19.07 0.53
CA CYS A 253 12.04 18.70 -0.59
C CYS A 253 10.83 19.63 -0.75
N VAL A 254 10.42 19.87 -1.99
CA VAL A 254 9.22 20.67 -2.33
C VAL A 254 7.95 20.11 -1.65
N CYS A 255 7.84 18.78 -1.50
CA CYS A 255 6.71 18.15 -0.82
C CYS A 255 6.59 18.49 0.66
N SER A 256 7.70 18.81 1.34
CA SER A 256 7.72 19.07 2.78
C SER A 256 7.06 20.39 3.19
N LYS A 257 6.67 21.22 2.24
CA LYS A 257 5.95 22.47 2.52
C LYS A 257 4.58 22.23 3.17
N TYR A 258 3.93 21.08 2.85
CA TYR A 258 2.54 20.81 3.23
C TYR A 258 2.33 19.44 3.86
N SER A 259 3.39 18.63 4.05
CA SER A 259 3.28 17.27 4.56
C SER A 259 4.46 16.88 5.43
N THR A 260 4.19 16.05 6.44
CA THR A 260 5.23 15.38 7.22
C THR A 260 5.84 14.27 6.40
N ARG A 261 7.17 14.18 6.40
CA ARG A 261 7.94 13.13 5.74
C ARG A 261 8.45 12.13 6.77
N PHE A 262 8.37 10.86 6.45
CA PHE A 262 8.84 9.82 7.34
C PHE A 262 9.36 8.59 6.58
N LYS A 263 10.13 7.76 7.27
CA LYS A 263 10.61 6.46 6.80
C LYS A 263 10.16 5.36 7.74
N ILE A 264 9.99 4.15 7.18
CA ILE A 264 9.71 2.93 7.91
C ILE A 264 10.94 2.04 7.85
N HIS A 265 11.41 1.59 9.01
CA HIS A 265 12.58 0.73 9.15
C HIS A 265 12.23 -0.75 9.25
N GLY A 266 11.02 -1.08 9.69
CA GLY A 266 10.55 -2.46 9.87
C GLY A 266 9.60 -2.58 11.05
N ARG A 267 9.42 -3.80 11.53
CA ARG A 267 8.67 -4.11 12.73
C ARG A 267 9.59 -4.51 13.87
N LEU A 268 9.12 -4.30 15.09
CA LEU A 268 9.78 -4.87 16.26
C LEU A 268 9.77 -6.41 16.19
N PRO A 269 10.89 -7.07 16.53
CA PRO A 269 10.89 -8.49 16.82
C PRO A 269 9.89 -8.82 17.95
N GLU A 270 9.20 -9.95 17.85
CA GLU A 270 8.17 -10.35 18.84
C GLU A 270 8.67 -10.39 20.28
N SER A 271 9.97 -10.61 20.50
CA SER A 271 10.62 -10.61 21.82
C SER A 271 10.60 -9.25 22.53
N GLU A 272 10.54 -8.14 21.78
CA GLU A 272 10.55 -6.78 22.34
C GLU A 272 9.13 -6.26 22.64
N ILE A 273 8.10 -6.86 22.02
CA ILE A 273 6.68 -6.48 22.23
C ILE A 273 6.21 -6.87 23.63
N ARG A 274 6.82 -7.87 24.27
CA ARG A 274 6.45 -8.33 25.64
C ARG A 274 6.76 -7.30 26.71
N GLY A 275 7.68 -6.37 26.49
CA GLY A 275 8.00 -5.29 27.41
C GLY A 275 6.95 -4.19 27.51
N CYS A 276 6.16 -3.95 26.47
CA CYS A 276 5.12 -2.91 26.43
C CYS A 276 3.75 -3.37 26.94
N SER A 277 3.55 -4.68 27.18
CA SER A 277 2.27 -5.22 27.66
C SER A 277 2.18 -5.32 29.18
N ASN A 278 3.17 -4.87 29.91
CA ASN A 278 3.24 -4.86 31.37
C ASN A 278 3.21 -3.45 31.97
N ILE A 279 2.52 -2.53 31.33
CA ILE A 279 2.18 -1.23 31.92
C ILE A 279 0.68 -1.15 32.08
#